data_80c2cd0045bfb4a7d33ffeb58ff91f6f
#
_entry.id   80c2cd0045bfb4a7d33ffeb58ff91f6f
#
_cell.length_a   1.000
_cell.length_b   1.000
_cell.length_c   1.000
_cell.angle_alpha   90.00
_cell.angle_beta   90.00
_cell.angle_gamma   90.00
#
_symmetry.space_group_name_H-M   'P 1'
#
loop_
_entity.id
_entity.type
_entity.pdbx_description
1 polymer ?
#
loop_
_entity_poly.entity_id
_entity_poly.type
_entity_poly.pdbx_seq_one_letter_code
_entity_poly.pdbx_strand_id
1 'polypeptide(L)'
;MSGIILPYKGILPKIHNDAWIAPNACIAGDVAIGADSSIWFGVQMRGDVHEIRIGSRTNIQDGSVLHVTRGVSGCYVGDNVTVGHKALLHACRIEDDAFIGMGAIVLDEAVVESGAMVAAGAVVTPRKRVPRGELWAGNPARKMRDLTQTDIDFFPVSAENYVRLSKEYKND
;
A
#
# COMPACT_ATOMS: atom_id res chain seq x y z
N MET A 1 -15.39 11.06 -10.35
CA MET A 1 -15.69 11.54 -8.97
C MET A 1 -14.45 11.33 -8.12
N SER A 2 -14.00 12.33 -7.37
CA SER A 2 -12.83 12.21 -6.50
C SER A 2 -13.27 11.74 -5.12
N GLY A 3 -12.47 10.91 -4.44
CA GLY A 3 -12.71 10.50 -3.07
C GLY A 3 -12.79 11.66 -2.07
N ILE A 4 -12.93 11.34 -0.80
CA ILE A 4 -13.01 12.32 0.30
C ILE A 4 -11.59 12.81 0.61
N ILE A 5 -11.24 14.01 0.15
CA ILE A 5 -9.90 14.60 0.32
C ILE A 5 -9.97 15.70 1.37
N LEU A 6 -9.27 15.53 2.48
CA LEU A 6 -9.35 16.41 3.64
C LEU A 6 -7.99 17.05 3.97
N PRO A 7 -7.96 18.36 4.27
CA PRO A 7 -6.76 18.97 4.80
C PRO A 7 -6.54 18.61 6.27
N TYR A 8 -5.28 18.58 6.69
CA TYR A 8 -4.91 18.58 8.10
C TYR A 8 -3.87 19.68 8.34
N LYS A 9 -4.16 20.61 9.25
CA LYS A 9 -3.32 21.80 9.54
C LYS A 9 -2.90 22.56 8.27
N GLY A 10 -3.82 22.72 7.33
CA GLY A 10 -3.57 23.41 6.07
C GLY A 10 -2.83 22.58 4.99
N ILE A 11 -2.42 21.36 5.29
CA ILE A 11 -1.76 20.47 4.33
C ILE A 11 -2.82 19.60 3.66
N LEU A 12 -2.94 19.73 2.34
CA LEU A 12 -3.81 18.90 1.49
C LEU A 12 -3.01 17.75 0.87
N PRO A 13 -3.64 16.59 0.67
CA PRO A 13 -3.06 15.51 -0.13
C PRO A 13 -2.66 15.97 -1.53
N LYS A 14 -1.50 15.47 -2.00
CA LYS A 14 -0.98 15.69 -3.35
C LYS A 14 -1.21 14.42 -4.18
N ILE A 15 -2.17 14.46 -5.09
CA ILE A 15 -2.58 13.31 -5.88
C ILE A 15 -2.22 13.59 -7.35
N HIS A 16 -1.50 12.67 -7.98
CA HIS A 16 -1.18 12.79 -9.40
C HIS A 16 -2.46 12.72 -10.24
N ASN A 17 -2.51 13.47 -11.35
CA ASN A 17 -3.70 13.56 -12.20
C ASN A 17 -4.12 12.23 -12.83
N ASP A 18 -3.16 11.32 -13.03
CA ASP A 18 -3.41 9.98 -13.57
C ASP A 18 -3.81 8.96 -12.51
N ALA A 19 -3.67 9.29 -11.21
CA ALA A 19 -4.15 8.43 -10.15
C ALA A 19 -5.68 8.38 -10.13
N TRP A 20 -6.23 7.25 -9.68
CA TRP A 20 -7.66 7.07 -9.48
C TRP A 20 -7.99 6.85 -8.00
N ILE A 21 -8.98 7.56 -7.51
CA ILE A 21 -9.44 7.50 -6.12
C ILE A 21 -10.93 7.14 -6.10
N ALA A 22 -11.27 6.03 -5.48
CA ALA A 22 -12.67 5.61 -5.33
C ALA A 22 -13.50 6.66 -4.56
N PRO A 23 -14.78 6.85 -4.89
CA PRO A 23 -15.61 7.94 -4.33
C PRO A 23 -15.72 7.95 -2.81
N ASN A 24 -15.61 6.80 -2.16
CA ASN A 24 -15.71 6.64 -0.69
C ASN A 24 -14.36 6.35 0.00
N ALA A 25 -13.24 6.45 -0.72
CA ALA A 25 -11.92 6.46 -0.10
C ALA A 25 -11.68 7.81 0.59
N CYS A 26 -11.08 7.79 1.78
CA CYS A 26 -10.80 9.01 2.56
C CYS A 26 -9.28 9.19 2.72
N ILE A 27 -8.79 10.36 2.29
CA ILE A 27 -7.36 10.69 2.30
C ILE A 27 -7.20 12.03 2.99
N ALA A 28 -6.45 12.08 4.09
CA ALA A 28 -6.32 13.26 4.92
C ALA A 28 -4.86 13.62 5.21
N GLY A 29 -4.53 14.91 5.14
CA GLY A 29 -3.25 15.48 5.56
C GLY A 29 -2.10 15.28 4.57
N ASP A 30 -0.89 15.07 5.08
CA ASP A 30 0.34 14.95 4.26
C ASP A 30 0.44 13.58 3.59
N VAL A 31 -0.29 13.43 2.51
CA VAL A 31 -0.31 12.23 1.66
C VAL A 31 0.09 12.60 0.25
N ALA A 32 1.02 11.85 -0.37
CA ALA A 32 1.31 11.97 -1.79
C ALA A 32 1.07 10.63 -2.50
N ILE A 33 0.44 10.69 -3.69
CA ILE A 33 0.09 9.51 -4.49
C ILE A 33 0.61 9.70 -5.92
N GLY A 34 1.41 8.73 -6.39
CA GLY A 34 2.05 8.73 -7.70
C GLY A 34 1.11 8.41 -8.88
N ALA A 35 1.67 8.54 -10.07
CA ALA A 35 0.94 8.34 -11.32
C ALA A 35 0.42 6.91 -11.50
N ASP A 36 -0.72 6.74 -12.15
CA ASP A 36 -1.36 5.46 -12.45
C ASP A 36 -1.64 4.59 -11.20
N SER A 37 -1.52 5.15 -10.01
CA SER A 37 -1.88 4.45 -8.77
C SER A 37 -3.37 4.50 -8.51
N SER A 38 -3.91 3.50 -7.81
CA SER A 38 -5.33 3.38 -7.57
C SER A 38 -5.65 3.12 -6.09
N ILE A 39 -6.57 3.92 -5.55
CA ILE A 39 -7.01 3.86 -4.16
C ILE A 39 -8.47 3.44 -4.15
N TRP A 40 -8.73 2.23 -3.70
CA TRP A 40 -10.00 1.54 -3.87
C TRP A 40 -11.02 1.86 -2.78
N PHE A 41 -12.19 1.24 -2.88
CA PHE A 41 -13.35 1.58 -2.05
C PHE A 41 -13.09 1.40 -0.55
N GLY A 42 -13.48 2.42 0.23
CA GLY A 42 -13.37 2.39 1.69
C GLY A 42 -11.94 2.45 2.24
N VAL A 43 -10.93 2.70 1.41
CA VAL A 43 -9.56 2.91 1.89
C VAL A 43 -9.48 4.17 2.75
N GLN A 44 -8.74 4.08 3.87
CA GLN A 44 -8.51 5.19 4.79
C GLN A 44 -7.01 5.51 4.87
N MET A 45 -6.60 6.72 4.50
CA MET A 45 -5.23 7.21 4.63
C MET A 45 -5.20 8.47 5.48
N ARG A 46 -4.41 8.46 6.57
CA ARG A 46 -4.31 9.61 7.47
C ARG A 46 -2.86 9.97 7.75
N GLY A 47 -2.36 10.96 6.99
CA GLY A 47 -1.03 11.55 7.15
C GLY A 47 -1.07 12.81 8.00
N ASP A 48 -1.41 12.68 9.29
CA ASP A 48 -1.65 13.79 10.19
C ASP A 48 -0.47 14.13 11.12
N VAL A 49 0.26 13.11 11.57
CA VAL A 49 1.39 13.27 12.50
C VAL A 49 2.75 12.87 11.89
N HIS A 50 2.71 12.35 10.68
CA HIS A 50 3.82 12.09 9.77
C HIS A 50 3.26 11.94 8.36
N GLU A 51 4.11 11.72 7.36
CA GLU A 51 3.74 11.65 5.95
C GLU A 51 3.41 10.24 5.46
N ILE A 52 2.52 10.15 4.46
CA ILE A 52 2.28 8.93 3.67
C ILE A 52 2.74 9.19 2.24
N ARG A 53 3.48 8.28 1.65
CA ARG A 53 3.95 8.35 0.27
C ARG A 53 3.63 7.05 -0.46
N ILE A 54 2.86 7.17 -1.53
CA ILE A 54 2.51 6.06 -2.42
C ILE A 54 3.17 6.33 -3.76
N GLY A 55 3.93 5.39 -4.25
CA GLY A 55 4.60 5.43 -5.55
C GLY A 55 3.62 5.37 -6.72
N SER A 56 4.16 5.11 -7.90
CA SER A 56 3.40 5.02 -9.15
C SER A 56 2.96 3.59 -9.42
N ARG A 57 1.84 3.40 -10.15
CA ARG A 57 1.33 2.09 -10.57
C ARG A 57 1.05 1.13 -9.40
N THR A 58 0.81 1.70 -8.20
CA THR A 58 0.57 0.99 -6.95
C THR A 58 -0.93 0.96 -6.67
N ASN A 59 -1.45 -0.19 -6.26
CA ASN A 59 -2.85 -0.32 -5.91
C ASN A 59 -3.03 -0.59 -4.42
N ILE A 60 -3.89 0.21 -3.78
CA ILE A 60 -4.30 0.03 -2.39
C ILE A 60 -5.76 -0.40 -2.40
N GLN A 61 -5.99 -1.68 -2.13
CA GLN A 61 -7.30 -2.30 -2.33
C GLN A 61 -8.27 -2.03 -1.19
N ASP A 62 -9.53 -2.38 -1.44
CA ASP A 62 -10.71 -2.02 -0.65
C ASP A 62 -10.53 -2.23 0.85
N GLY A 63 -10.95 -1.23 1.62
CA GLY A 63 -10.97 -1.26 3.08
C GLY A 63 -9.61 -1.28 3.76
N SER A 64 -8.51 -1.08 3.02
CA SER A 64 -7.18 -0.98 3.62
C SER A 64 -7.01 0.31 4.41
N VAL A 65 -6.17 0.28 5.44
CA VAL A 65 -5.89 1.44 6.30
C VAL A 65 -4.39 1.72 6.31
N LEU A 66 -4.02 2.98 6.05
CA LEU A 66 -2.64 3.47 6.12
C LEU A 66 -2.54 4.59 7.15
N HIS A 67 -1.64 4.43 8.11
CA HIS A 67 -1.38 5.44 9.12
C HIS A 67 0.09 5.52 9.50
N VAL A 68 0.42 6.45 10.38
CA VAL A 68 1.78 6.88 10.70
C VAL A 68 1.98 7.05 12.21
N THR A 69 3.22 7.04 12.68
CA THR A 69 3.55 7.25 14.10
C THR A 69 4.32 8.54 14.30
N ARG A 70 3.78 9.42 15.17
CA ARG A 70 4.38 10.72 15.49
C ARG A 70 5.83 10.59 15.93
N GLY A 71 6.74 11.33 15.24
CA GLY A 71 8.15 11.40 15.59
C GLY A 71 8.94 10.10 15.43
N VAL A 72 8.34 9.07 14.81
CA VAL A 72 8.97 7.78 14.56
C VAL A 72 9.11 7.53 13.06
N SER A 73 8.01 7.28 12.34
CA SER A 73 8.05 6.97 10.92
C SER A 73 6.77 7.34 10.21
N GLY A 74 6.92 7.70 8.92
CA GLY A 74 5.84 7.74 7.94
C GLY A 74 5.45 6.35 7.44
N CYS A 75 4.52 6.31 6.50
CA CYS A 75 4.16 5.10 5.79
C CYS A 75 4.54 5.26 4.31
N TYR A 76 5.44 4.41 3.83
CA TYR A 76 6.00 4.52 2.50
C TYR A 76 5.70 3.26 1.70
N VAL A 77 5.07 3.42 0.56
CA VAL A 77 4.78 2.33 -0.38
C VAL A 77 5.37 2.71 -1.73
N GLY A 78 6.22 1.87 -2.27
CA GLY A 78 6.95 2.09 -3.52
C GLY A 78 6.10 1.95 -4.78
N ASP A 79 6.77 1.79 -5.91
CA ASP A 79 6.17 1.65 -7.23
C ASP A 79 5.76 0.19 -7.50
N ASN A 80 4.73 -0.02 -8.34
CA ASN A 80 4.22 -1.33 -8.76
C ASN A 80 3.79 -2.26 -7.61
N VAL A 81 3.48 -1.72 -6.44
CA VAL A 81 3.09 -2.52 -5.27
C VAL A 81 1.62 -2.88 -5.32
N THR A 82 1.31 -4.13 -5.01
CA THR A 82 -0.07 -4.56 -4.73
C THR A 82 -0.29 -4.66 -3.23
N VAL A 83 -1.23 -3.88 -2.69
CA VAL A 83 -1.71 -3.98 -1.30
C VAL A 83 -3.13 -4.54 -1.32
N GLY A 84 -3.27 -5.78 -0.91
CA GLY A 84 -4.52 -6.54 -0.93
C GLY A 84 -5.58 -5.96 0.01
N HIS A 85 -6.84 -6.33 -0.27
CA HIS A 85 -8.01 -5.84 0.47
C HIS A 85 -7.85 -5.96 1.99
N LYS A 86 -8.31 -4.94 2.72
CA LYS A 86 -8.31 -4.88 4.20
C LYS A 86 -6.92 -5.00 4.85
N ALA A 87 -5.84 -4.70 4.12
CA ALA A 87 -4.52 -4.63 4.73
C ALA A 87 -4.39 -3.41 5.66
N LEU A 88 -3.56 -3.53 6.70
CA LEU A 88 -3.21 -2.42 7.58
C LEU A 88 -1.70 -2.16 7.50
N LEU A 89 -1.33 -0.98 7.05
CA LEU A 89 0.05 -0.51 6.97
C LEU A 89 0.23 0.64 7.95
N HIS A 90 1.07 0.46 8.95
CA HIS A 90 1.26 1.44 10.00
C HIS A 90 2.74 1.79 10.16
N ALA A 91 3.09 3.05 9.85
CA ALA A 91 4.45 3.59 10.02
C ALA A 91 5.57 2.68 9.47
N CYS A 92 5.36 2.08 8.30
CA CYS A 92 6.22 1.04 7.71
C CYS A 92 6.71 1.42 6.31
N ARG A 93 7.59 0.60 5.76
CA ARG A 93 8.09 0.74 4.39
C ARG A 93 7.83 -0.53 3.58
N ILE A 94 7.15 -0.36 2.47
CA ILE A 94 6.96 -1.38 1.44
C ILE A 94 7.74 -0.90 0.22
N GLU A 95 8.76 -1.63 -0.18
CA GLU A 95 9.59 -1.24 -1.32
C GLU A 95 8.94 -1.67 -2.65
N ASP A 96 9.54 -1.25 -3.77
CA ASP A 96 9.00 -1.45 -5.11
C ASP A 96 8.74 -2.93 -5.42
N ASP A 97 7.75 -3.20 -6.26
CA ASP A 97 7.41 -4.55 -6.72
C ASP A 97 7.05 -5.54 -5.60
N ALA A 98 6.80 -5.09 -4.37
CA ALA A 98 6.40 -5.96 -3.27
C ALA A 98 4.91 -6.31 -3.36
N PHE A 99 4.53 -7.43 -2.73
CA PHE A 99 3.15 -7.89 -2.70
C PHE A 99 2.66 -8.11 -1.26
N ILE A 100 1.63 -7.36 -0.86
CA ILE A 100 0.99 -7.45 0.45
C ILE A 100 -0.36 -8.17 0.29
N GLY A 101 -0.49 -9.34 0.90
CA GLY A 101 -1.71 -10.15 0.85
C GLY A 101 -2.89 -9.51 1.59
N MET A 102 -4.10 -9.97 1.26
CA MET A 102 -5.36 -9.47 1.86
C MET A 102 -5.33 -9.61 3.39
N GLY A 103 -5.77 -8.57 4.09
CA GLY A 103 -5.84 -8.57 5.56
C GLY A 103 -4.48 -8.66 6.28
N ALA A 104 -3.37 -8.54 5.57
CA ALA A 104 -2.05 -8.50 6.20
C ALA A 104 -1.87 -7.20 7.02
N ILE A 105 -1.09 -7.29 8.08
CA ILE A 105 -0.75 -6.18 8.98
C ILE A 105 0.77 -5.99 8.95
N VAL A 106 1.23 -4.78 8.61
CA VAL A 106 2.65 -4.42 8.64
C VAL A 106 2.82 -3.23 9.58
N LEU A 107 3.61 -3.43 10.64
CA LEU A 107 3.70 -2.49 11.76
C LEU A 107 4.97 -1.63 11.71
N ASP A 108 5.08 -0.72 12.68
CA ASP A 108 6.05 0.37 12.76
C ASP A 108 7.49 -0.04 12.44
N GLU A 109 8.13 0.72 11.56
CA GLU A 109 9.51 0.52 11.13
C GLU A 109 9.79 -0.85 10.46
N ALA A 110 8.75 -1.65 10.22
CA ALA A 110 8.94 -2.86 9.42
C ALA A 110 9.21 -2.51 7.96
N VAL A 111 10.03 -3.32 7.31
CA VAL A 111 10.40 -3.16 5.90
C VAL A 111 10.05 -4.43 5.15
N VAL A 112 9.25 -4.29 4.11
CA VAL A 112 9.06 -5.35 3.09
C VAL A 112 9.90 -4.95 1.88
N GLU A 113 10.96 -5.71 1.64
CA GLU A 113 11.92 -5.39 0.57
C GLU A 113 11.31 -5.58 -0.82
N SER A 114 11.93 -4.92 -1.80
CA SER A 114 11.54 -5.00 -3.20
C SER A 114 11.40 -6.46 -3.66
N GLY A 115 10.26 -6.79 -4.29
CA GLY A 115 9.99 -8.15 -4.76
C GLY A 115 9.83 -9.19 -3.64
N ALA A 116 9.49 -8.77 -2.42
CA ALA A 116 9.10 -9.66 -1.32
C ALA A 116 7.58 -9.81 -1.23
N MET A 117 7.11 -10.84 -0.55
CA MET A 117 5.69 -11.11 -0.37
C MET A 117 5.30 -11.35 1.09
N VAL A 118 4.24 -10.69 1.52
CA VAL A 118 3.55 -10.96 2.79
C VAL A 118 2.24 -11.66 2.49
N ALA A 119 2.04 -12.85 3.06
CA ALA A 119 0.84 -13.65 2.85
C ALA A 119 -0.42 -12.98 3.42
N ALA A 120 -1.59 -13.39 2.92
CA ALA A 120 -2.87 -12.94 3.46
C ALA A 120 -2.98 -13.24 4.98
N GLY A 121 -3.49 -12.26 5.74
CA GLY A 121 -3.66 -12.37 7.20
C GLY A 121 -2.38 -12.42 8.03
N ALA A 122 -1.21 -12.27 7.43
CA ALA A 122 0.06 -12.28 8.17
C ALA A 122 0.28 -10.98 8.95
N VAL A 123 0.99 -11.06 10.08
CA VAL A 123 1.34 -9.90 10.92
C VAL A 123 2.85 -9.73 10.98
N VAL A 124 3.38 -8.77 10.23
CA VAL A 124 4.79 -8.35 10.28
C VAL A 124 4.94 -7.37 11.43
N THR A 125 5.56 -7.85 12.51
CA THR A 125 5.74 -7.07 13.75
C THR A 125 6.77 -5.95 13.60
N PRO A 126 6.77 -4.95 14.51
CA PRO A 126 7.64 -3.78 14.38
C PRO A 126 9.12 -4.12 14.16
N ARG A 127 9.78 -3.30 13.32
CA ARG A 127 11.21 -3.38 12.98
C ARG A 127 11.64 -4.71 12.32
N LYS A 128 10.70 -5.52 11.85
CA LYS A 128 11.01 -6.71 11.07
C LYS A 128 11.30 -6.35 9.61
N ARG A 129 12.14 -7.17 9.01
CA ARG A 129 12.48 -7.06 7.59
C ARG A 129 12.08 -8.36 6.89
N VAL A 130 11.25 -8.22 5.85
CA VAL A 130 10.86 -9.30 4.94
C VAL A 130 11.80 -9.20 3.72
N PRO A 131 12.78 -10.10 3.59
CA PRO A 131 13.78 -10.00 2.53
C PRO A 131 13.20 -10.25 1.14
N ARG A 132 13.87 -9.67 0.14
CA ARG A 132 13.59 -9.90 -1.28
C ARG A 132 13.53 -11.40 -1.60
N GLY A 133 12.56 -11.79 -2.41
CA GLY A 133 12.38 -13.16 -2.88
C GLY A 133 11.84 -14.13 -1.82
N GLU A 134 11.38 -13.63 -0.68
CA GLU A 134 10.79 -14.45 0.37
C GLU A 134 9.28 -14.21 0.51
N LEU A 135 8.54 -15.29 0.80
CA LEU A 135 7.17 -15.27 1.29
C LEU A 135 7.16 -15.43 2.80
N TRP A 136 6.58 -14.45 3.50
CA TRP A 136 6.38 -14.50 4.94
C TRP A 136 4.90 -14.67 5.29
N ALA A 137 4.58 -15.53 6.24
CA ALA A 137 3.22 -15.87 6.66
C ALA A 137 3.10 -16.04 8.18
N GLY A 138 1.87 -16.00 8.69
CA GLY A 138 1.53 -16.24 10.08
C GLY A 138 1.45 -14.99 10.96
N ASN A 139 1.13 -15.20 12.24
CA ASN A 139 1.08 -14.17 13.30
C ASN A 139 1.80 -14.67 14.55
N PRO A 140 3.01 -14.15 14.84
CA PRO A 140 3.81 -13.21 14.05
C PRO A 140 4.35 -13.86 12.77
N ALA A 141 4.50 -13.05 11.72
CA ALA A 141 4.98 -13.52 10.42
C ALA A 141 6.43 -14.03 10.50
N ARG A 142 6.69 -15.13 9.77
CA ARG A 142 8.01 -15.73 9.60
C ARG A 142 8.16 -16.17 8.15
N LYS A 143 9.39 -16.35 7.70
CA LYS A 143 9.66 -16.96 6.41
C LYS A 143 8.94 -18.30 6.29
N MET A 144 8.10 -18.41 5.29
CA MET A 144 7.40 -19.66 4.95
C MET A 144 8.16 -20.43 3.87
N ARG A 145 8.63 -19.72 2.82
CA ARG A 145 9.40 -20.28 1.71
C ARG A 145 10.03 -19.15 0.89
N ASP A 146 10.90 -19.52 -0.03
CA ASP A 146 11.30 -18.64 -1.12
C ASP A 146 10.14 -18.49 -2.12
N LEU A 147 10.10 -17.37 -2.83
CA LEU A 147 9.15 -17.15 -3.90
C LEU A 147 9.46 -18.07 -5.08
N THR A 148 8.42 -18.63 -5.68
CA THR A 148 8.51 -19.35 -6.95
C THR A 148 8.55 -18.36 -8.11
N GLN A 149 9.00 -18.82 -9.29
CA GLN A 149 8.95 -17.98 -10.49
C GLN A 149 7.50 -17.53 -10.80
N THR A 150 6.52 -18.40 -10.56
CA THR A 150 5.08 -18.07 -10.74
C THR A 150 4.65 -16.91 -9.82
N ASP A 151 5.11 -16.87 -8.56
CA ASP A 151 4.82 -15.77 -7.67
C ASP A 151 5.41 -14.46 -8.22
N ILE A 152 6.68 -14.49 -8.63
CA ILE A 152 7.40 -13.32 -9.14
C ILE A 152 6.76 -12.80 -10.43
N ASP A 153 6.42 -13.68 -11.36
CA ASP A 153 5.79 -13.32 -12.64
C ASP A 153 4.38 -12.71 -12.42
N PHE A 154 3.70 -13.06 -11.34
CA PHE A 154 2.36 -12.56 -11.03
C PHE A 154 2.37 -11.09 -10.53
N PHE A 155 3.41 -10.61 -9.86
CA PHE A 155 3.44 -9.27 -9.28
C PHE A 155 3.21 -8.16 -10.31
N PRO A 156 3.98 -8.09 -11.42
CA PRO A 156 3.75 -7.07 -12.44
C PRO A 156 2.38 -7.24 -13.14
N VAL A 157 1.90 -8.47 -13.30
CA VAL A 157 0.57 -8.73 -13.87
C VAL A 157 -0.52 -8.16 -12.96
N SER A 158 -0.39 -8.34 -11.65
CA SER A 158 -1.33 -7.77 -10.68
C SER A 158 -1.35 -6.24 -10.76
N ALA A 159 -0.18 -5.60 -10.71
CA ALA A 159 -0.06 -4.15 -10.81
C ALA A 159 -0.70 -3.60 -12.10
N GLU A 160 -0.38 -4.20 -13.26
CA GLU A 160 -0.93 -3.79 -14.56
C GLU A 160 -2.45 -3.97 -14.63
N ASN A 161 -2.98 -5.07 -14.10
CA ASN A 161 -4.43 -5.30 -14.06
C ASN A 161 -5.16 -4.18 -13.30
N TYR A 162 -4.61 -3.71 -12.17
CA TYR A 162 -5.21 -2.63 -11.39
C TYR A 162 -5.04 -1.27 -12.05
N VAL A 163 -3.93 -1.01 -12.78
CA VAL A 163 -3.78 0.18 -13.61
C VAL A 163 -4.86 0.20 -14.69
N ARG A 164 -5.09 -0.92 -15.38
CA ARG A 164 -6.13 -1.01 -16.41
C ARG A 164 -7.52 -0.83 -15.83
N LEU A 165 -7.85 -1.57 -14.76
CA LEU A 165 -9.15 -1.53 -14.13
C LEU A 165 -9.50 -0.13 -13.60
N SER A 166 -8.54 0.57 -13.00
CA SER A 166 -8.76 1.95 -12.52
C SER A 166 -9.06 2.93 -13.65
N LYS A 167 -8.48 2.71 -14.85
CA LYS A 167 -8.80 3.51 -16.05
C LYS A 167 -10.20 3.23 -16.58
N GLU A 168 -10.68 2.00 -16.48
CA GLU A 168 -12.07 1.65 -16.78
C GLU A 168 -13.02 2.43 -15.87
N TYR A 169 -12.84 2.36 -14.55
CA TYR A 169 -13.63 3.13 -13.57
C TYR A 169 -13.55 4.66 -13.73
N LYS A 170 -12.45 5.17 -14.27
CA LYS A 170 -12.28 6.62 -14.51
C LYS A 170 -13.11 7.11 -15.70
N ASN A 171 -13.44 6.21 -16.64
CA ASN A 171 -14.16 6.51 -17.88
C ASN A 171 -15.67 6.22 -17.79
N ASP A 172 -16.14 5.54 -16.72
CA ASP A 172 -17.55 5.33 -16.39
C ASP A 172 -18.13 6.51 -15.61
#